data_03fb031869de8da505348586ccd15e24
#
_entry.id   03fb031869de8da505348586ccd15e24
#
_cell.length_a   1.000
_cell.length_b   1.000
_cell.length_c   1.000
_cell.angle_alpha   90.00
_cell.angle_beta   90.00
_cell.angle_gamma   90.00
#
_symmetry.space_group_name_H-M   'P 1'
#
loop_
_entity.id
_entity.type
_entity.pdbx_description
1 polymer ?
#
loop_
_entity_poly.entity_id
_entity_poly.type
_entity_poly.pdbx_seq_one_letter_code
_entity_poly.pdbx_strand_id
1 'polypeptide(L)'
;MNRIDIEGYTPDEILDLPDEQLDALALSGEPLVFRAGTAEILAEFKVRGESLIVELAQIDGGGEGVLPTLTSLIHRYATRRGLKRVEWIVHALNCAEPNLKLRRVMERRGFQITDVEGVGKAYYQVHEIGFF
;
A
#
# COMPACT_ATOMS: atom_id res chain seq x y z
N MET A 1 -5.55 5.57 -19.98
CA MET A 1 -5.54 4.43 -19.07
C MET A 1 -4.24 4.44 -18.27
N ASN A 2 -4.34 4.58 -16.96
CA ASN A 2 -3.16 4.65 -16.12
C ASN A 2 -2.59 3.26 -15.89
N ARG A 3 -1.41 3.05 -16.46
CA ARG A 3 -0.71 1.79 -16.32
C ARG A 3 0.14 1.85 -15.05
N ILE A 4 -0.03 0.86 -14.19
CA ILE A 4 0.76 0.74 -12.98
C ILE A 4 1.97 -0.14 -13.25
N ASP A 5 3.14 0.36 -12.86
CA ASP A 5 4.41 -0.35 -12.94
C ASP A 5 4.92 -0.57 -11.52
N ILE A 6 5.23 -1.82 -11.18
CA ILE A 6 5.74 -2.20 -9.86
C ILE A 6 7.08 -2.87 -10.07
N GLU A 7 8.17 -2.13 -9.86
CA GLU A 7 9.52 -2.65 -10.05
C GLU A 7 9.72 -3.29 -11.42
N GLY A 8 9.09 -2.73 -12.46
CA GLY A 8 9.16 -3.23 -13.82
C GLY A 8 8.07 -4.22 -14.20
N TYR A 9 7.24 -4.64 -13.25
CA TYR A 9 6.12 -5.56 -13.50
C TYR A 9 4.81 -4.82 -13.62
N THR A 10 3.88 -5.34 -14.46
CA THR A 10 2.48 -4.92 -14.37
C THR A 10 1.83 -5.64 -13.18
N PRO A 11 0.66 -5.17 -12.69
CA PRO A 11 -0.04 -5.90 -11.62
C PRO A 11 -0.33 -7.36 -11.95
N ASP A 12 -0.71 -7.66 -13.18
CA ASP A 12 -0.97 -9.03 -13.60
C ASP A 12 0.31 -9.87 -13.61
N GLU A 13 1.40 -9.30 -14.12
CA GLU A 13 2.69 -9.99 -14.13
C GLU A 13 3.19 -10.32 -12.73
N ILE A 14 3.05 -9.37 -11.80
CA ILE A 14 3.53 -9.57 -10.44
C ILE A 14 2.70 -10.64 -9.71
N LEU A 15 1.39 -10.68 -9.96
CA LEU A 15 0.51 -11.70 -9.37
C LEU A 15 0.71 -13.08 -10.00
N ASP A 16 1.28 -13.16 -11.21
CA ASP A 16 1.61 -14.41 -11.87
C ASP A 16 2.93 -15.02 -11.38
N LEU A 17 3.71 -14.28 -10.59
CA LEU A 17 4.93 -14.82 -10.03
C LEU A 17 4.64 -15.98 -9.09
N PRO A 18 5.51 -17.01 -9.05
CA PRO A 18 5.39 -18.05 -8.03
C PRO A 18 5.42 -17.47 -6.63
N ASP A 19 4.74 -18.11 -5.69
CA ASP A 19 4.60 -17.62 -4.32
C ASP A 19 5.94 -17.25 -3.67
N GLU A 20 6.97 -18.08 -3.86
CA GLU A 20 8.28 -17.81 -3.28
C GLU A 20 8.92 -16.55 -3.84
N GLN A 21 8.77 -16.32 -5.15
CA GLN A 21 9.32 -15.13 -5.79
C GLN A 21 8.56 -13.87 -5.39
N LEU A 22 7.23 -13.98 -5.33
CA LEU A 22 6.40 -12.85 -4.92
C LEU A 22 6.68 -12.47 -3.47
N ASP A 23 6.81 -13.45 -2.58
CA ASP A 23 7.15 -13.19 -1.18
C ASP A 23 8.54 -12.61 -1.03
N ALA A 24 9.50 -13.09 -1.80
CA ALA A 24 10.86 -12.56 -1.77
C ALA A 24 10.89 -11.09 -2.19
N LEU A 25 10.06 -10.72 -3.15
CA LEU A 25 9.93 -9.34 -3.61
C LEU A 25 9.19 -8.47 -2.58
N ALA A 26 8.01 -8.92 -2.15
CA ALA A 26 7.13 -8.13 -1.28
C ALA A 26 7.67 -8.00 0.15
N LEU A 27 8.27 -9.07 0.68
CA LEU A 27 8.69 -9.15 2.09
C LEU A 27 10.20 -9.02 2.25
N SER A 28 10.86 -8.34 1.32
CA SER A 28 12.32 -8.17 1.34
C SER A 28 12.81 -7.26 2.47
N GLY A 29 11.91 -6.46 3.06
CA GLY A 29 12.29 -5.43 4.02
C GLY A 29 12.66 -4.11 3.35
N GLU A 30 12.65 -4.05 2.03
CA GLU A 30 12.92 -2.84 1.26
C GLU A 30 11.65 -2.34 0.61
N PRO A 31 11.49 -1.00 0.45
CA PRO A 31 10.32 -0.45 -0.20
C PRO A 31 10.24 -0.85 -1.67
N LEU A 32 9.04 -1.13 -2.14
CA LEU A 32 8.76 -1.31 -3.56
C LEU A 32 8.28 0.01 -4.15
N VAL A 33 8.70 0.29 -5.37
CA VAL A 33 8.30 1.51 -6.07
C VAL A 33 7.14 1.18 -7.00
N PHE A 34 6.00 1.85 -6.76
CA PHE A 34 4.80 1.77 -7.58
C PHE A 34 4.71 3.06 -8.38
N ARG A 35 4.61 2.95 -9.69
CA ARG A 35 4.50 4.11 -10.58
C ARG A 35 3.25 4.02 -11.44
N ALA A 36 2.58 5.17 -11.58
CA ALA A 36 1.43 5.29 -12.50
C ALA A 36 1.43 6.70 -13.07
N GLY A 37 1.76 6.84 -14.35
CA GLY A 37 1.96 8.14 -14.95
C GLY A 37 3.10 8.89 -14.25
N THR A 38 2.79 10.05 -13.67
CA THR A 38 3.77 10.84 -12.90
C THR A 38 3.74 10.52 -11.41
N ALA A 39 2.80 9.68 -10.97
CA ALA A 39 2.68 9.33 -9.56
C ALA A 39 3.70 8.25 -9.19
N GLU A 40 4.31 8.44 -8.03
CA GLU A 40 5.25 7.47 -7.48
C GLU A 40 4.92 7.23 -6.01
N ILE A 41 4.81 5.96 -5.63
CA ILE A 41 4.50 5.56 -4.26
C ILE A 41 5.53 4.54 -3.81
N LEU A 42 6.09 4.74 -2.63
CA LEU A 42 6.92 3.73 -1.98
C LEU A 42 6.06 2.95 -1.00
N ALA A 43 6.09 1.64 -1.14
CA ALA A 43 5.33 0.74 -0.28
C ALA A 43 6.23 -0.32 0.34
N GLU A 44 6.10 -0.50 1.65
CA GLU A 44 6.84 -1.51 2.39
C GLU A 44 5.83 -2.46 3.03
N PHE A 45 6.14 -3.75 2.99
CA PHE A 45 5.22 -4.80 3.43
C PHE A 45 5.85 -5.65 4.52
N LYS A 46 5.03 -5.99 5.51
CA LYS A 46 5.39 -6.95 6.58
C LYS A 46 4.22 -7.85 6.87
N VAL A 47 4.50 -9.05 7.34
CA VAL A 47 3.48 -9.95 7.87
C VAL A 47 3.63 -10.01 9.39
N ARG A 48 2.54 -9.77 10.10
CA ARG A 48 2.50 -9.91 11.56
C ARG A 48 1.24 -10.69 11.93
N GLY A 49 1.42 -11.94 12.36
CA GLY A 49 0.28 -12.80 12.66
C GLY A 49 -0.57 -13.02 11.42
N GLU A 50 -1.83 -12.62 11.48
CA GLU A 50 -2.77 -12.75 10.36
C GLU A 50 -2.95 -11.45 9.57
N SER A 51 -2.08 -10.47 9.81
CA SER A 51 -2.15 -9.16 9.19
C SER A 51 -1.02 -8.94 8.19
N LEU A 52 -1.36 -8.34 7.06
CA LEU A 52 -0.39 -7.74 6.16
C LEU A 52 -0.31 -6.26 6.51
N ILE A 53 0.85 -5.79 6.90
CA ILE A 53 1.07 -4.39 7.24
C ILE A 53 1.67 -3.70 6.03
N VAL A 54 0.99 -2.67 5.54
CA VAL A 54 1.40 -1.91 4.36
C VAL A 54 1.72 -0.49 4.79
N GLU A 55 2.95 -0.09 4.61
CA GLU A 55 3.38 1.26 4.93
C GLU A 55 3.67 2.01 3.65
N LEU A 56 2.90 3.07 3.38
CA LEU A 56 3.02 3.88 2.17
C LEU A 56 3.70 5.21 2.49
N ALA A 57 4.68 5.55 1.69
CA ALA A 57 5.44 6.79 1.83
C ALA A 57 5.69 7.43 0.46
N GLN A 58 6.08 8.70 0.45
CA GLN A 58 6.46 9.45 -0.75
C GLN A 58 5.45 9.34 -1.89
N ILE A 59 4.20 9.68 -1.59
CA ILE A 59 3.16 9.69 -2.61
C ILE A 59 3.25 11.03 -3.35
N ASP A 60 3.86 11.00 -4.53
CA ASP A 60 4.02 12.15 -5.40
C ASP A 60 3.05 12.07 -6.58
N GLY A 61 2.67 13.23 -7.08
CA GLY A 61 1.80 13.32 -8.25
C GLY A 61 0.33 13.10 -7.93
N GLY A 62 -0.46 12.83 -8.95
CA GLY A 62 -1.90 12.75 -8.82
C GLY A 62 -2.45 11.43 -8.32
N GLY A 63 -1.86 10.80 -7.35
CA GLY A 63 -2.09 9.44 -6.87
C GLY A 63 -3.49 8.86 -6.75
N GLU A 64 -4.52 9.61 -7.07
CA GLU A 64 -5.92 9.21 -6.89
C GLU A 64 -6.32 7.95 -7.64
N GLY A 65 -5.89 7.82 -8.89
CA GLY A 65 -6.18 6.64 -9.69
C GLY A 65 -5.37 5.42 -9.30
N VAL A 66 -4.27 5.62 -8.58
CA VAL A 66 -3.36 4.55 -8.16
C VAL A 66 -3.89 3.82 -6.94
N LEU A 67 -4.45 4.55 -5.98
CA LEU A 67 -4.87 3.99 -4.70
C LEU A 67 -5.91 2.87 -4.82
N PRO A 68 -6.98 3.00 -5.63
CA PRO A 68 -7.92 1.90 -5.79
C PRO A 68 -7.29 0.65 -6.39
N THR A 69 -6.44 0.80 -7.40
CA THR A 69 -5.76 -0.32 -8.02
C THR A 69 -4.76 -0.97 -7.06
N LEU A 70 -4.02 -0.15 -6.34
CA LEU A 70 -3.07 -0.62 -5.33
C LEU A 70 -3.80 -1.38 -4.22
N THR A 71 -4.93 -0.87 -3.75
CA THR A 71 -5.75 -1.51 -2.73
C THR A 71 -6.22 -2.88 -3.20
N SER A 72 -6.73 -2.97 -4.43
CA SER A 72 -7.18 -4.23 -5.00
C SER A 72 -6.05 -5.25 -5.11
N LEU A 73 -4.89 -4.81 -5.60
CA LEU A 73 -3.72 -5.66 -5.73
C LEU A 73 -3.27 -6.23 -4.38
N ILE A 74 -3.20 -5.39 -3.38
CA ILE A 74 -2.76 -5.76 -2.05
C ILE A 74 -3.75 -6.71 -1.38
N HIS A 75 -5.06 -6.47 -1.54
CA HIS A 75 -6.08 -7.39 -1.03
C HIS A 75 -5.96 -8.76 -1.68
N ARG A 76 -5.69 -8.82 -2.98
CA ARG A 76 -5.50 -10.09 -3.70
C ARG A 76 -4.27 -10.83 -3.19
N TYR A 77 -3.18 -10.13 -2.95
CA TYR A 77 -1.98 -10.73 -2.39
C TYR A 77 -2.24 -11.27 -0.98
N ALA A 78 -2.87 -10.48 -0.12
CA ALA A 78 -3.18 -10.89 1.25
C ALA A 78 -4.10 -12.12 1.27
N THR A 79 -5.12 -12.15 0.41
CA THR A 79 -6.02 -13.30 0.27
C THR A 79 -5.26 -14.55 -0.15
N ARG A 80 -4.38 -14.40 -1.13
CA ARG A 80 -3.54 -15.51 -1.64
C ARG A 80 -2.64 -16.07 -0.54
N ARG A 81 -2.17 -15.22 0.37
CA ARG A 81 -1.33 -15.61 1.51
C ARG A 81 -2.14 -16.17 2.68
N GLY A 82 -3.45 -16.16 2.61
CA GLY A 82 -4.32 -16.61 3.71
C GLY A 82 -4.35 -15.64 4.88
N LEU A 83 -4.00 -14.39 4.67
CA LEU A 83 -4.04 -13.37 5.71
C LEU A 83 -5.47 -12.84 5.87
N LYS A 84 -5.82 -12.43 7.08
CA LYS A 84 -7.21 -12.06 7.41
C LYS A 84 -7.47 -10.57 7.36
N ARG A 85 -6.43 -9.74 7.41
CA ARG A 85 -6.59 -8.29 7.38
C ARG A 85 -5.38 -7.61 6.78
N VAL A 86 -5.61 -6.37 6.33
CA VAL A 86 -4.55 -5.47 5.86
C VAL A 86 -4.57 -4.24 6.75
N GLU A 87 -3.43 -3.91 7.35
CA GLU A 87 -3.27 -2.69 8.12
C GLU A 87 -2.53 -1.68 7.25
N TRP A 88 -3.16 -0.55 7.00
CA TRP A 88 -2.63 0.51 6.16
C TRP A 88 -2.05 1.62 7.00
N ILE A 89 -0.80 1.97 6.74
CA ILE A 89 -0.12 3.10 7.39
C ILE A 89 0.33 4.03 6.27
N VAL A 90 -0.22 5.24 6.24
CA VAL A 90 0.09 6.19 5.17
C VAL A 90 0.75 7.42 5.75
N HIS A 91 1.98 7.67 5.34
CA HIS A 91 2.77 8.82 5.77
C HIS A 91 2.41 10.04 4.94
N ALA A 92 1.46 10.83 5.41
CA ALA A 92 1.02 12.04 4.72
C ALA A 92 1.05 13.28 5.62
N LEU A 93 1.49 13.11 6.88
CA LEU A 93 1.46 14.20 7.88
C LEU A 93 2.79 14.91 8.03
N ASN A 94 3.90 14.18 7.91
CA ASN A 94 5.24 14.68 8.19
C ASN A 94 6.07 14.84 6.92
N CYS A 95 5.41 15.20 5.82
CA CYS A 95 6.10 15.46 4.56
C CYS A 95 6.63 16.89 4.53
N ALA A 96 7.81 17.11 3.94
CA ALA A 96 8.37 18.44 3.75
C ALA A 96 7.43 19.32 2.92
N GLU A 97 6.71 18.71 1.97
CA GLU A 97 5.67 19.37 1.19
C GLU A 97 4.38 18.60 1.41
N PRO A 98 3.50 19.08 2.32
CA PRO A 98 2.26 18.34 2.62
C PRO A 98 1.37 18.22 1.41
N ASN A 99 0.97 17.01 1.08
CA ASN A 99 0.00 16.76 0.02
C ASN A 99 -1.41 16.86 0.61
N LEU A 100 -1.96 18.06 0.58
CA LEU A 100 -3.28 18.33 1.17
C LEU A 100 -4.38 17.55 0.47
N LYS A 101 -4.24 17.31 -0.82
CA LYS A 101 -5.20 16.53 -1.60
C LYS A 101 -5.22 15.08 -1.14
N LEU A 102 -4.05 14.49 -0.92
CA LEU A 102 -3.92 13.15 -0.39
C LEU A 102 -4.56 13.04 0.99
N ARG A 103 -4.31 14.03 1.86
CA ARG A 103 -4.89 14.03 3.21
C ARG A 103 -6.41 14.02 3.17
N ARG A 104 -7.02 14.81 2.26
CA ARG A 104 -8.47 14.81 2.08
C ARG A 104 -8.99 13.46 1.58
N VAL A 105 -8.25 12.83 0.67
CA VAL A 105 -8.61 11.50 0.17
C VAL A 105 -8.57 10.48 1.30
N MET A 106 -7.52 10.51 2.12
CA MET A 106 -7.39 9.59 3.27
C MET A 106 -8.56 9.77 4.25
N GLU A 107 -8.88 11.01 4.58
CA GLU A 107 -9.99 11.31 5.48
C GLU A 107 -11.33 10.84 4.93
N ARG A 108 -11.58 11.05 3.64
CA ARG A 108 -12.79 10.58 2.97
C ARG A 108 -12.90 9.07 2.95
N ARG A 109 -11.78 8.38 2.89
CA ARG A 109 -11.74 6.90 2.90
C ARG A 109 -11.82 6.32 4.30
N GLY A 110 -11.95 7.15 5.32
CA GLY A 110 -12.11 6.70 6.70
C GLY A 110 -10.82 6.46 7.44
N PHE A 111 -9.69 6.88 6.89
CA PHE A 111 -8.42 6.81 7.61
C PHE A 111 -8.41 7.78 8.77
N GLN A 112 -7.88 7.36 9.89
CA GLN A 112 -7.75 8.19 11.09
C GLN A 112 -6.29 8.40 11.44
N ILE A 113 -5.98 9.59 11.92
CA ILE A 113 -4.64 9.89 12.41
C ILE A 113 -4.44 9.11 13.70
N THR A 114 -3.44 8.24 13.70
CA THR A 114 -3.16 7.33 14.80
C THR A 114 -1.68 7.40 15.14
N ASP A 115 -1.35 7.31 16.41
CA ASP A 115 0.04 7.17 16.85
C ASP A 115 0.41 5.69 16.75
N VAL A 116 1.16 5.35 15.71
CA VAL A 116 1.52 3.97 15.41
C VAL A 116 2.86 3.66 16.08
N GLU A 117 2.89 2.59 16.87
CA GLU A 117 4.09 2.19 17.58
C GLU A 117 5.27 1.97 16.62
N GLY A 118 6.39 2.61 16.93
CA GLY A 118 7.60 2.53 16.12
C GLY A 118 7.59 3.41 14.87
N VAL A 119 6.48 4.08 14.58
CA VAL A 119 6.32 4.89 13.35
C VAL A 119 6.04 6.36 13.69
N GLY A 120 5.19 6.62 14.69
CA GLY A 120 4.69 7.95 15.01
C GLY A 120 3.31 8.18 14.43
N LYS A 121 2.91 9.44 14.29
CA LYS A 121 1.58 9.78 13.79
C LYS A 121 1.49 9.59 12.28
N ALA A 122 0.49 8.83 11.86
CA ALA A 122 0.23 8.53 10.45
C ALA A 122 -1.26 8.30 10.25
N TYR A 123 -1.71 8.32 9.00
CA TYR A 123 -3.05 7.87 8.67
C TYR A 123 -3.08 6.34 8.74
N TYR A 124 -4.05 5.81 9.45
CA TYR A 124 -4.15 4.38 9.74
C TYR A 124 -5.56 3.87 9.46
N GLN A 125 -5.65 2.69 8.86
CA GLN A 125 -6.91 2.00 8.66
C GLN A 125 -6.67 0.49 8.58
N VAL A 126 -7.59 -0.29 9.10
CA VAL A 126 -7.58 -1.75 8.99
C VAL A 126 -8.72 -2.18 8.08
N HIS A 127 -8.38 -2.97 7.06
CA HIS A 127 -9.37 -3.63 6.23
C HIS A 127 -9.42 -5.10 6.60
N GLU A 128 -10.59 -5.57 7.01
CA GLU A 128 -10.80 -7.01 7.18
C GLU A 128 -11.01 -7.63 5.81
N ILE A 129 -10.28 -8.71 5.53
CA ILE A 129 -10.49 -9.49 4.32
C ILE A 129 -11.57 -10.50 4.64
N GLY A 130 -12.78 -10.17 4.20
CA GLY A 130 -13.93 -10.99 4.54
C GLY A 130 -13.95 -12.32 3.81
N PHE A 131 -14.59 -13.28 4.41
CA PHE A 131 -14.94 -14.52 3.76
C PHE A 131 -16.33 -14.34 3.16
N PHE A 132 -16.37 -14.37 1.87
CA PHE A 132 -17.63 -14.24 1.15
C PHE A 132 -17.99 -15.56 0.52
#